data_5dd50fee05f7af3dad100601ad511150
#
_entry.id   5dd50fee05f7af3dad100601ad511150
#
_cell.length_a   1.000
_cell.length_b   1.000
_cell.length_c   1.000
_cell.angle_alpha   90.00
_cell.angle_beta   90.00
_cell.angle_gamma   90.00
#
_symmetry.space_group_name_H-M   'P 1'
#
loop_
_entity.id
_entity.type
_entity.pdbx_description
1 polymer ?
#
loop_
_entity_poly.entity_id
_entity_poly.type
_entity_poly.pdbx_seq_one_letter_code
_entity_poly.pdbx_strand_id
1 'polypeptide(L)'
;MADRALVCTRKGLFVFRHTKQGWEVASSHFGGTPVTLAFCDTRDGTIYAALNHGHFGPKLHRSDDGGANWIEVATPAFPPGCDGNPALKQVWALAAGGEPGVIWAGGIPAGLFRSIDKGASWDQVDALWNVPERARWFGGGYDEAGIHSILCDPRDAKHVTVAISCGGVWETKDADAKWHLRTEGLYAAYTPPEQKFDSAIQDPHRMAQCGAYPDVLWIQHHNGMFRSIDGGAQWNELYPPVSKFGFAVAAHPHDAGTAWFVPAQSDERREPVNGRVVVNRTRDGGKTFETSTQGLPSEDAYDLVYRHGLDVDESGQRLVMGSTTGGLWFSHDGGDSWSMSHARLPPIYAVAFA
;
A
#
# COMPACT_ATOMS: atom_id res chain seq x y z
N MET A 1 -1.73 -4.24 20.64
CA MET A 1 -1.41 -2.90 20.10
C MET A 1 0.06 -2.87 19.76
N ALA A 2 0.40 -2.53 18.51
CA ALA A 2 1.79 -2.40 18.08
C ALA A 2 2.51 -1.30 18.87
N ASP A 3 3.74 -1.54 19.29
CA ASP A 3 4.58 -0.56 19.99
C ASP A 3 5.72 -0.02 19.13
N ARG A 4 5.76 -0.43 17.88
CA ARG A 4 6.80 -0.10 16.91
C ARG A 4 6.19 0.28 15.57
N ALA A 5 6.75 1.33 14.92
CA ALA A 5 6.39 1.76 13.59
C ALA A 5 7.65 1.95 12.73
N LEU A 6 7.58 1.48 11.49
CA LEU A 6 8.60 1.60 10.47
C LEU A 6 8.24 2.77 9.55
N VAL A 7 9.11 3.76 9.42
CA VAL A 7 8.89 4.95 8.61
C VAL A 7 9.94 5.01 7.51
N CYS A 8 9.50 4.71 6.28
CA CYS A 8 10.33 4.64 5.08
C CYS A 8 10.42 6.02 4.44
N THR A 9 11.63 6.52 4.28
CA THR A 9 11.84 7.89 3.80
C THR A 9 12.83 7.96 2.64
N ARG A 10 12.91 9.13 2.01
CA ARG A 10 13.92 9.42 0.98
C ARG A 10 15.37 9.29 1.47
N LYS A 11 15.62 9.24 2.79
CA LYS A 11 16.97 9.22 3.35
C LYS A 11 17.17 8.16 4.44
N GLY A 12 16.44 7.07 4.37
CA GLY A 12 16.59 5.96 5.30
C GLY A 12 15.28 5.43 5.86
N LEU A 13 15.42 4.38 6.63
CA LEU A 13 14.36 3.79 7.46
C LEU A 13 14.51 4.30 8.88
N PHE A 14 13.44 4.86 9.45
CA PHE A 14 13.37 5.24 10.85
C PHE A 14 12.44 4.28 11.59
N VAL A 15 12.93 3.71 12.68
CA VAL A 15 12.14 2.86 13.57
C VAL A 15 11.67 3.71 14.74
N PHE A 16 10.37 3.89 14.86
CA PHE A 16 9.75 4.55 15.99
C PHE A 16 9.30 3.53 17.02
N ARG A 17 9.41 3.87 18.30
CA ARG A 17 8.88 3.10 19.42
C ARG A 17 7.94 3.95 20.24
N HIS A 18 6.84 3.33 20.67
CA HIS A 18 5.91 3.95 21.60
C HIS A 18 6.46 3.87 23.01
N THR A 19 6.62 5.04 23.66
CA THR A 19 7.10 5.21 25.03
C THR A 19 6.02 5.86 25.88
N LYS A 20 6.33 6.11 27.16
CA LYS A 20 5.43 6.89 28.05
C LYS A 20 5.31 8.36 27.60
N GLN A 21 6.26 8.88 26.82
CA GLN A 21 6.29 10.23 26.26
C GLN A 21 5.65 10.34 24.88
N GLY A 22 5.22 9.21 24.30
CA GLY A 22 4.67 9.12 22.94
C GLY A 22 5.61 8.36 21.99
N TRP A 23 5.53 8.63 20.70
CA TRP A 23 6.32 7.97 19.68
C TRP A 23 7.66 8.69 19.47
N GLU A 24 8.75 7.96 19.67
CA GLU A 24 10.12 8.46 19.57
C GLU A 24 10.95 7.63 18.60
N VAL A 25 11.94 8.27 17.94
CA VAL A 25 12.90 7.56 17.08
C VAL A 25 13.78 6.67 17.93
N ALA A 26 13.66 5.35 17.76
CA ALA A 26 14.47 4.36 18.46
C ALA A 26 15.77 4.05 17.72
N SER A 27 15.70 3.96 16.37
CA SER A 27 16.88 3.72 15.52
C SER A 27 16.63 4.25 14.10
N SER A 28 17.72 4.36 13.33
CA SER A 28 17.68 4.65 11.91
C SER A 28 18.66 3.78 11.14
N HIS A 29 18.27 3.38 9.93
CA HIS A 29 19.03 2.46 9.08
C HIS A 29 19.07 3.00 7.64
N PHE A 30 20.05 2.55 6.85
CA PHE A 30 20.23 2.91 5.44
C PHE A 30 20.35 4.42 5.21
N GLY A 31 21.06 5.12 6.10
CA GLY A 31 21.20 6.58 6.07
C GLY A 31 21.63 7.12 4.69
N GLY A 32 20.87 8.08 4.16
CA GLY A 32 21.11 8.69 2.84
C GLY A 32 20.48 7.95 1.66
N THR A 33 20.04 6.70 1.82
CA THR A 33 19.42 5.89 0.76
C THR A 33 17.91 5.93 0.85
N PRO A 34 17.18 6.11 -0.27
CA PRO A 34 15.72 5.98 -0.28
C PRO A 34 15.27 4.57 0.10
N VAL A 35 14.44 4.47 1.14
CA VAL A 35 13.73 3.24 1.52
C VAL A 35 12.28 3.42 1.06
N THR A 36 11.87 2.63 0.06
CA THR A 36 10.58 2.82 -0.62
C THR A 36 9.44 2.10 0.07
N LEU A 37 9.74 1.01 0.79
CA LEU A 37 8.78 0.20 1.50
C LEU A 37 9.46 -0.56 2.64
N ALA A 38 8.76 -0.79 3.74
CA ALA A 38 9.08 -1.79 4.74
C ALA A 38 7.86 -2.66 5.02
N PHE A 39 8.11 -3.93 5.33
CA PHE A 39 7.09 -4.93 5.63
C PHE A 39 7.55 -5.77 6.82
N CYS A 40 6.68 -5.96 7.79
CA CYS A 40 6.90 -6.88 8.92
C CYS A 40 6.03 -8.12 8.73
N ASP A 41 6.67 -9.28 8.61
CA ASP A 41 5.96 -10.55 8.66
C ASP A 41 5.63 -10.88 10.12
N THR A 42 4.41 -10.62 10.54
CA THR A 42 3.96 -10.80 11.92
C THR A 42 3.94 -12.26 12.37
N ARG A 43 4.05 -13.22 11.43
CA ARG A 43 4.05 -14.66 11.73
C ARG A 43 5.34 -15.11 12.41
N ASP A 44 6.48 -14.44 12.11
CA ASP A 44 7.80 -14.80 12.67
C ASP A 44 8.65 -13.57 13.07
N GLY A 45 8.12 -12.36 12.88
CA GLY A 45 8.81 -11.13 13.24
C GLY A 45 9.90 -10.67 12.27
N THR A 46 10.03 -11.33 11.12
CA THR A 46 10.99 -10.94 10.07
C THR A 46 10.57 -9.60 9.45
N ILE A 47 11.51 -8.67 9.32
CA ILE A 47 11.28 -7.37 8.69
C ILE A 47 12.04 -7.29 7.36
N TYR A 48 11.37 -6.76 6.35
CA TYR A 48 11.96 -6.48 5.03
C TYR A 48 11.96 -4.99 4.77
N ALA A 49 13.02 -4.50 4.11
CA ALA A 49 13.13 -3.12 3.64
C ALA A 49 13.56 -3.10 2.17
N ALA A 50 12.73 -2.49 1.33
CA ALA A 50 13.04 -2.27 -0.08
C ALA A 50 13.67 -0.90 -0.25
N LEU A 51 14.85 -0.87 -0.87
CA LEU A 51 15.64 0.33 -1.11
C LEU A 51 15.69 0.63 -2.61
N ASN A 52 15.78 1.92 -2.94
CA ASN A 52 16.06 2.35 -4.30
C ASN A 52 17.43 3.03 -4.35
N HIS A 53 18.43 2.29 -4.78
CA HIS A 53 19.81 2.78 -4.91
C HIS A 53 20.07 3.59 -6.20
N GLY A 54 19.02 4.04 -6.88
CA GLY A 54 19.15 4.81 -8.12
C GLY A 54 19.96 4.04 -9.17
N HIS A 55 21.19 4.47 -9.43
CA HIS A 55 22.07 3.84 -10.44
C HIS A 55 22.31 2.33 -10.22
N PHE A 56 22.29 1.85 -8.97
CA PHE A 56 22.51 0.44 -8.64
C PHE A 56 21.23 -0.39 -8.60
N GLY A 57 20.08 0.21 -8.95
CA GLY A 57 18.78 -0.45 -8.97
C GLY A 57 18.17 -0.69 -7.58
N PRO A 58 17.02 -1.36 -7.53
CA PRO A 58 16.38 -1.72 -6.26
C PRO A 58 17.18 -2.77 -5.51
N LYS A 59 17.10 -2.72 -4.18
CA LYS A 59 17.72 -3.68 -3.27
C LYS A 59 16.71 -4.10 -2.22
N LEU A 60 16.76 -5.36 -1.79
CA LEU A 60 15.95 -5.86 -0.70
C LEU A 60 16.84 -6.28 0.48
N HIS A 61 16.48 -5.84 1.66
CA HIS A 61 17.16 -6.20 2.90
C HIS A 61 16.18 -6.87 3.85
N ARG A 62 16.70 -7.79 4.67
CA ARG A 62 15.95 -8.53 5.68
C ARG A 62 16.62 -8.38 7.04
N SER A 63 15.78 -8.31 8.07
CA SER A 63 16.19 -8.39 9.47
C SER A 63 15.39 -9.50 10.14
N ASP A 64 16.10 -10.42 10.81
CA ASP A 64 15.52 -11.50 11.59
C ASP A 64 15.53 -11.22 13.12
N ASP A 65 15.95 -10.01 13.51
CA ASP A 65 16.13 -9.59 14.92
C ASP A 65 15.40 -8.29 15.25
N GLY A 66 14.29 -8.06 14.58
CA GLY A 66 13.43 -6.91 14.82
C GLY A 66 14.01 -5.57 14.35
N GLY A 67 14.88 -5.57 13.34
CA GLY A 67 15.44 -4.37 12.74
C GLY A 67 16.79 -3.95 13.37
N ALA A 68 17.39 -4.75 14.26
CA ALA A 68 18.69 -4.42 14.83
C ALA A 68 19.84 -4.62 13.82
N ASN A 69 19.80 -5.73 13.09
CA ASN A 69 20.76 -6.03 12.02
C ASN A 69 20.05 -6.32 10.71
N TRP A 70 20.71 -5.97 9.61
CA TRP A 70 20.15 -6.10 8.26
C TRP A 70 21.12 -6.83 7.35
N ILE A 71 20.59 -7.77 6.57
CA ILE A 71 21.31 -8.48 5.51
C ILE A 71 20.68 -8.16 4.15
N GLU A 72 21.49 -7.96 3.11
CA GLU A 72 20.99 -7.89 1.74
C GLU A 72 20.57 -9.30 1.31
N VAL A 73 19.35 -9.44 0.80
CA VAL A 73 18.81 -10.69 0.24
C VAL A 73 18.56 -10.52 -1.25
N ALA A 74 18.20 -11.59 -1.93
CA ALA A 74 17.89 -11.50 -3.36
C ALA A 74 16.76 -10.49 -3.60
N THR A 75 16.96 -9.60 -4.56
CA THR A 75 15.91 -8.70 -5.05
C THR A 75 15.14 -9.42 -6.14
N PRO A 76 13.79 -9.37 -6.17
CA PRO A 76 13.01 -9.90 -7.28
C PRO A 76 13.53 -9.38 -8.63
N ALA A 77 13.62 -10.23 -9.63
CA ALA A 77 14.09 -9.87 -10.97
C ALA A 77 13.32 -10.66 -12.03
N PHE A 78 13.12 -10.02 -13.16
CA PHE A 78 12.57 -10.72 -14.33
C PHE A 78 13.57 -11.76 -14.85
N PRO A 79 13.14 -12.95 -15.26
CA PRO A 79 14.02 -13.98 -15.76
C PRO A 79 14.62 -13.56 -17.11
N PRO A 80 15.82 -14.06 -17.47
CA PRO A 80 16.41 -13.84 -18.79
C PRO A 80 15.45 -14.31 -19.90
N GLY A 81 15.27 -13.47 -20.92
CA GLY A 81 14.37 -13.77 -22.05
C GLY A 81 12.89 -13.49 -21.77
N CYS A 82 12.54 -12.90 -20.65
CA CYS A 82 11.20 -12.37 -20.39
C CYS A 82 10.81 -11.36 -21.49
N ASP A 83 9.56 -11.41 -21.93
CA ASP A 83 9.05 -10.52 -22.97
C ASP A 83 9.29 -9.05 -22.65
N GLY A 84 9.89 -8.32 -23.60
CA GLY A 84 10.30 -6.92 -23.43
C GLY A 84 11.61 -6.74 -22.65
N ASN A 85 12.25 -7.79 -22.14
CA ASN A 85 13.48 -7.75 -21.32
C ASN A 85 13.43 -6.65 -20.24
N PRO A 86 12.39 -6.61 -19.40
CA PRO A 86 12.19 -5.55 -18.43
C PRO A 86 13.23 -5.61 -17.31
N ALA A 87 13.56 -4.46 -16.75
CA ALA A 87 14.34 -4.36 -15.52
C ALA A 87 13.43 -3.87 -14.38
N LEU A 88 13.48 -4.53 -13.23
CA LEU A 88 12.77 -4.07 -12.05
C LEU A 88 13.33 -2.71 -11.61
N LYS A 89 12.46 -1.70 -11.54
CA LYS A 89 12.82 -0.33 -11.14
C LYS A 89 12.59 -0.10 -9.65
N GLN A 90 11.59 -0.78 -9.09
CA GLN A 90 11.22 -0.65 -7.68
C GLN A 90 10.44 -1.88 -7.21
N VAL A 91 10.71 -2.34 -5.99
CA VAL A 91 9.79 -3.19 -5.23
C VAL A 91 8.75 -2.26 -4.62
N TRP A 92 7.48 -2.44 -4.97
CA TRP A 92 6.40 -1.52 -4.60
C TRP A 92 5.35 -2.13 -3.68
N ALA A 93 5.31 -3.45 -3.55
CA ALA A 93 4.50 -4.15 -2.58
C ALA A 93 5.24 -5.36 -2.02
N LEU A 94 5.02 -5.68 -0.76
CA LEU A 94 5.40 -6.92 -0.11
C LEU A 94 4.22 -7.42 0.71
N ALA A 95 3.99 -8.72 0.72
CA ALA A 95 2.94 -9.35 1.52
C ALA A 95 3.34 -10.75 1.97
N ALA A 96 2.86 -11.15 3.16
CA ALA A 96 2.98 -12.52 3.65
C ALA A 96 2.11 -13.46 2.82
N GLY A 97 2.67 -14.60 2.40
CA GLY A 97 1.92 -15.72 1.80
C GLY A 97 1.24 -16.60 2.84
N GLY A 98 0.70 -17.75 2.43
CA GLY A 98 -0.02 -18.65 3.34
C GLY A 98 0.84 -19.29 4.42
N GLU A 99 2.08 -19.67 4.11
CA GLU A 99 3.00 -20.34 5.02
C GLU A 99 4.14 -19.43 5.46
N PRO A 100 4.73 -19.61 6.68
CA PRO A 100 5.92 -18.88 7.09
C PRO A 100 7.06 -19.07 6.08
N GLY A 101 7.71 -17.94 5.73
CA GLY A 101 8.78 -17.93 4.73
C GLY A 101 8.28 -17.72 3.29
N VAL A 102 6.98 -17.86 3.02
CA VAL A 102 6.39 -17.50 1.74
C VAL A 102 6.08 -16.00 1.73
N ILE A 103 6.61 -15.29 0.74
CA ILE A 103 6.44 -13.85 0.57
C ILE A 103 6.14 -13.55 -0.89
N TRP A 104 5.24 -12.59 -1.10
CA TRP A 104 4.94 -12.03 -2.40
C TRP A 104 5.57 -10.65 -2.54
N ALA A 105 6.05 -10.33 -3.73
CA ALA A 105 6.55 -9.01 -4.07
C ALA A 105 5.92 -8.51 -5.36
N GLY A 106 5.45 -7.27 -5.35
CA GLY A 106 4.98 -6.54 -6.52
C GLY A 106 5.96 -5.45 -6.90
N GLY A 107 6.16 -5.24 -8.19
CA GLY A 107 7.15 -4.31 -8.71
C GLY A 107 6.65 -3.30 -9.72
N ILE A 108 7.55 -2.41 -10.11
CA ILE A 108 7.46 -1.55 -11.28
C ILE A 108 8.62 -1.93 -12.21
N PRO A 109 8.37 -2.35 -13.45
CA PRO A 109 7.08 -2.71 -14.08
C PRO A 109 6.28 -3.73 -13.28
N ALA A 110 4.98 -3.89 -13.61
CA ALA A 110 4.01 -4.71 -12.87
C ALA A 110 4.31 -6.22 -12.92
N GLY A 111 5.49 -6.62 -12.45
CA GLY A 111 5.85 -8.00 -12.17
C GLY A 111 5.36 -8.40 -10.79
N LEU A 112 4.79 -9.62 -10.71
CA LEU A 112 4.49 -10.28 -9.45
C LEU A 112 5.52 -11.40 -9.25
N PHE A 113 6.08 -11.47 -8.04
CA PHE A 113 7.11 -12.46 -7.70
C PHE A 113 6.74 -13.16 -6.39
N ARG A 114 7.15 -14.40 -6.28
CA ARG A 114 6.96 -15.22 -5.08
C ARG A 114 8.27 -15.80 -4.61
N SER A 115 8.53 -15.70 -3.31
CA SER A 115 9.61 -16.40 -2.62
C SER A 115 9.00 -17.43 -1.66
N ILE A 116 9.66 -18.58 -1.49
CA ILE A 116 9.29 -19.62 -0.51
C ILE A 116 10.38 -19.82 0.56
N ASP A 117 11.40 -18.97 0.54
CA ASP A 117 12.64 -19.10 1.33
C ASP A 117 13.04 -17.78 2.00
N LYS A 118 12.07 -16.99 2.44
CA LYS A 118 12.27 -15.70 3.10
C LYS A 118 13.04 -14.68 2.24
N GLY A 119 12.81 -14.68 0.93
CA GLY A 119 13.44 -13.74 0.01
C GLY A 119 14.86 -14.12 -0.42
N ALA A 120 15.33 -15.35 -0.12
CA ALA A 120 16.63 -15.80 -0.61
C ALA A 120 16.62 -16.09 -2.12
N SER A 121 15.46 -16.46 -2.67
CA SER A 121 15.21 -16.56 -4.11
C SER A 121 13.78 -16.11 -4.47
N TRP A 122 13.56 -15.80 -5.75
CA TRP A 122 12.28 -15.33 -6.25
C TRP A 122 11.95 -15.95 -7.59
N ASP A 123 10.71 -16.41 -7.74
CA ASP A 123 10.12 -16.84 -8.99
C ASP A 123 9.12 -15.78 -9.49
N GLN A 124 9.16 -15.47 -10.78
CA GLN A 124 8.16 -14.64 -11.41
C GLN A 124 6.86 -15.43 -11.57
N VAL A 125 5.72 -14.78 -11.37
CA VAL A 125 4.39 -15.34 -11.63
C VAL A 125 4.04 -15.13 -13.11
N ASP A 126 4.48 -16.08 -13.94
CA ASP A 126 4.32 -16.01 -15.40
C ASP A 126 2.85 -15.95 -15.83
N ALA A 127 1.96 -16.61 -15.08
CA ALA A 127 0.54 -16.63 -15.41
C ALA A 127 -0.11 -15.24 -15.37
N LEU A 128 0.33 -14.35 -14.46
CA LEU A 128 -0.12 -12.95 -14.45
C LEU A 128 0.65 -12.11 -15.48
N TRP A 129 1.95 -12.34 -15.64
CA TRP A 129 2.75 -11.59 -16.60
C TRP A 129 2.29 -11.80 -18.04
N ASN A 130 1.82 -12.99 -18.37
CA ASN A 130 1.45 -13.40 -19.74
C ASN A 130 -0.05 -13.20 -20.04
N VAL A 131 -0.83 -12.54 -19.17
CA VAL A 131 -2.23 -12.22 -19.51
C VAL A 131 -2.28 -11.30 -20.73
N PRO A 132 -3.18 -11.53 -21.71
CA PRO A 132 -3.27 -10.70 -22.91
C PRO A 132 -3.54 -9.23 -22.63
N GLU A 133 -4.25 -8.94 -21.55
CA GLU A 133 -4.63 -7.61 -21.10
C GLU A 133 -3.43 -6.76 -20.69
N ARG A 134 -2.29 -7.36 -20.33
CA ARG A 134 -1.05 -6.64 -19.99
C ARG A 134 -0.60 -5.66 -21.09
N ALA A 135 -0.87 -5.99 -22.34
CA ALA A 135 -0.56 -5.10 -23.46
C ALA A 135 -1.29 -3.75 -23.42
N ARG A 136 -2.33 -3.62 -22.57
CA ARG A 136 -3.12 -2.39 -22.37
C ARG A 136 -2.74 -1.64 -21.10
N TRP A 137 -1.95 -2.23 -20.21
CA TRP A 137 -1.51 -1.55 -19.01
C TRP A 137 -0.57 -0.39 -19.36
N PHE A 138 -0.65 0.70 -18.61
CA PHE A 138 0.17 1.89 -18.83
C PHE A 138 0.60 2.54 -17.52
N GLY A 139 1.41 3.57 -17.59
CA GLY A 139 1.87 4.30 -16.42
C GLY A 139 0.81 5.26 -15.86
N GLY A 140 0.55 5.21 -14.56
CA GLY A 140 -0.35 6.13 -13.86
C GLY A 140 0.38 7.18 -13.02
N GLY A 141 1.36 6.78 -12.24
CA GLY A 141 2.20 7.66 -11.43
C GLY A 141 3.69 7.48 -11.73
N TYR A 142 3.99 6.48 -12.54
CA TYR A 142 5.28 6.15 -13.13
C TYR A 142 5.06 5.95 -14.63
N ASP A 143 6.15 5.83 -15.40
CA ASP A 143 6.06 5.60 -16.85
C ASP A 143 5.47 4.24 -17.21
N GLU A 144 5.38 3.33 -16.24
CA GLU A 144 4.90 1.96 -16.40
C GLU A 144 3.92 1.60 -15.28
N ALA A 145 3.01 0.67 -15.59
CA ALA A 145 2.14 0.06 -14.58
C ALA A 145 2.96 -0.59 -13.47
N GLY A 146 2.41 -0.65 -12.26
CA GLY A 146 3.07 -1.26 -11.11
C GLY A 146 2.10 -1.91 -10.14
N ILE A 147 2.52 -3.00 -9.50
CA ILE A 147 1.77 -3.68 -8.44
C ILE A 147 2.09 -3.04 -7.10
N HIS A 148 1.10 -2.39 -6.49
CA HIS A 148 1.23 -1.67 -5.22
C HIS A 148 0.44 -2.28 -4.05
N SER A 149 -0.45 -3.24 -4.33
CA SER A 149 -1.21 -3.94 -3.28
C SER A 149 -1.28 -5.42 -3.60
N ILE A 150 -1.00 -6.25 -2.60
CA ILE A 150 -1.10 -7.70 -2.64
C ILE A 150 -1.86 -8.11 -1.39
N LEU A 151 -2.97 -8.80 -1.55
CA LEU A 151 -3.81 -9.29 -0.47
C LEU A 151 -3.86 -10.82 -0.58
N CYS A 152 -3.37 -11.51 0.46
CA CYS A 152 -3.48 -12.95 0.58
C CYS A 152 -4.67 -13.27 1.49
N ASP A 153 -5.57 -14.14 1.04
CA ASP A 153 -6.73 -14.55 1.85
C ASP A 153 -6.23 -15.39 3.04
N PRO A 154 -6.48 -14.98 4.29
CA PRO A 154 -6.01 -15.73 5.46
C PRO A 154 -6.67 -17.12 5.59
N ARG A 155 -7.75 -17.38 4.84
CA ARG A 155 -8.49 -18.65 4.84
C ARG A 155 -7.96 -19.65 3.79
N ASP A 156 -7.30 -19.13 2.74
CA ASP A 156 -6.82 -19.95 1.62
C ASP A 156 -5.51 -19.39 1.03
N ALA A 157 -4.41 -20.05 1.29
CA ALA A 157 -3.08 -19.70 0.80
C ALA A 157 -2.97 -19.62 -0.75
N LYS A 158 -3.93 -20.19 -1.48
CA LYS A 158 -3.99 -20.17 -2.94
C LYS A 158 -4.75 -18.96 -3.49
N HIS A 159 -5.45 -18.23 -2.61
CA HIS A 159 -6.25 -17.09 -2.98
C HIS A 159 -5.45 -15.79 -2.76
N VAL A 160 -5.09 -15.12 -3.85
CA VAL A 160 -4.34 -13.87 -3.84
C VAL A 160 -5.02 -12.86 -4.75
N THR A 161 -5.16 -11.63 -4.27
CA THR A 161 -5.68 -10.50 -5.05
C THR A 161 -4.61 -9.40 -5.13
N VAL A 162 -4.38 -8.87 -6.32
CA VAL A 162 -3.42 -7.77 -6.54
C VAL A 162 -4.08 -6.58 -7.19
N ALA A 163 -3.60 -5.38 -6.87
CA ALA A 163 -4.02 -4.16 -7.53
C ALA A 163 -2.82 -3.54 -8.27
N ILE A 164 -3.06 -3.20 -9.53
CA ILE A 164 -2.07 -2.70 -10.49
C ILE A 164 -2.47 -1.29 -10.90
N SER A 165 -1.61 -0.32 -10.69
CA SER A 165 -1.82 1.05 -11.18
C SER A 165 -1.98 1.04 -12.70
N CYS A 166 -3.12 1.56 -13.19
CA CYS A 166 -3.53 1.50 -14.60
C CYS A 166 -3.45 0.08 -15.22
N GLY A 167 -3.77 -0.93 -14.41
CA GLY A 167 -3.75 -2.34 -14.79
C GLY A 167 -4.88 -3.16 -14.15
N GLY A 168 -5.74 -2.51 -13.35
CA GLY A 168 -6.91 -3.13 -12.73
C GLY A 168 -6.63 -3.94 -11.46
N VAL A 169 -7.61 -4.74 -11.08
CA VAL A 169 -7.56 -5.65 -9.93
C VAL A 169 -7.63 -7.08 -10.45
N TRP A 170 -6.72 -7.92 -10.00
CA TRP A 170 -6.59 -9.29 -10.44
C TRP A 170 -6.64 -10.28 -9.28
N GLU A 171 -7.32 -11.39 -9.47
CA GLU A 171 -7.50 -12.44 -8.47
C GLU A 171 -7.07 -13.81 -9.04
N THR A 172 -6.40 -14.60 -8.20
CA THR A 172 -6.23 -16.04 -8.39
C THR A 172 -6.80 -16.81 -7.21
N LYS A 173 -7.31 -18.04 -7.44
CA LYS A 173 -7.78 -19.00 -6.42
C LYS A 173 -7.14 -20.38 -6.56
N ASP A 174 -6.12 -20.49 -7.39
CA ASP A 174 -5.47 -21.75 -7.70
C ASP A 174 -3.94 -21.72 -7.57
N ALA A 175 -3.46 -20.93 -6.61
CA ALA A 175 -2.04 -20.79 -6.31
C ALA A 175 -1.24 -20.26 -7.50
N ASP A 176 -1.71 -19.18 -8.12
CA ASP A 176 -1.08 -18.43 -9.21
C ASP A 176 -1.23 -19.01 -10.64
N ALA A 177 -1.93 -20.13 -10.84
CA ALA A 177 -2.06 -20.75 -12.15
C ALA A 177 -2.95 -19.96 -13.12
N LYS A 178 -4.03 -19.30 -12.62
CA LYS A 178 -4.93 -18.49 -13.43
C LYS A 178 -5.29 -17.19 -12.73
N TRP A 179 -5.37 -16.12 -13.50
CA TRP A 179 -5.70 -14.78 -13.00
C TRP A 179 -6.95 -14.24 -13.70
N HIS A 180 -7.82 -13.63 -12.93
CA HIS A 180 -9.08 -13.07 -13.39
C HIS A 180 -9.23 -11.62 -12.96
N LEU A 181 -9.72 -10.76 -13.88
CA LEU A 181 -10.06 -9.37 -13.57
C LEU A 181 -11.23 -9.28 -12.59
N ARG A 182 -11.13 -8.36 -11.64
CA ARG A 182 -12.09 -8.08 -10.58
C ARG A 182 -12.36 -6.58 -10.47
N THR A 183 -12.93 -5.99 -11.52
CA THR A 183 -13.10 -4.53 -11.63
C THR A 183 -14.55 -4.11 -11.92
N GLU A 184 -15.51 -5.03 -11.81
CA GLU A 184 -16.92 -4.71 -12.04
C GLU A 184 -17.40 -3.63 -11.05
N GLY A 185 -17.94 -2.53 -11.59
CA GLY A 185 -18.34 -1.34 -10.82
C GLY A 185 -17.28 -0.25 -10.70
N LEU A 186 -16.02 -0.52 -11.05
CA LEU A 186 -15.00 0.53 -11.18
C LEU A 186 -15.14 1.27 -12.51
N TYR A 187 -14.67 2.50 -12.58
CA TYR A 187 -14.65 3.27 -13.82
C TYR A 187 -13.47 4.22 -13.90
N ALA A 188 -13.01 4.49 -15.12
CA ALA A 188 -11.90 5.37 -15.46
C ALA A 188 -12.41 6.59 -16.22
N ALA A 189 -12.84 7.65 -15.51
CA ALA A 189 -13.42 8.85 -16.11
C ALA A 189 -12.41 9.72 -16.90
N TYR A 190 -11.13 9.46 -16.73
CA TYR A 190 -10.02 10.12 -17.44
C TYR A 190 -9.77 9.53 -18.84
N THR A 191 -10.43 8.41 -19.17
CA THR A 191 -10.33 7.78 -20.49
C THR A 191 -11.45 8.24 -21.42
N PRO A 192 -11.38 8.01 -22.75
CA PRO A 192 -12.50 8.17 -23.64
C PRO A 192 -13.75 7.40 -23.16
N PRO A 193 -14.97 7.91 -23.42
CA PRO A 193 -16.19 7.32 -22.88
C PRO A 193 -16.37 5.81 -23.16
N GLU A 194 -15.92 5.34 -24.31
CA GLU A 194 -15.96 3.93 -24.73
C GLU A 194 -15.00 3.03 -23.93
N GLN A 195 -13.98 3.60 -23.30
CA GLN A 195 -13.00 2.89 -22.48
C GLN A 195 -13.25 3.05 -20.98
N LYS A 196 -14.24 3.86 -20.60
CA LYS A 196 -14.51 4.20 -19.20
C LYS A 196 -14.62 2.98 -18.29
N PHE A 197 -15.24 1.91 -18.76
CA PHE A 197 -15.45 0.67 -18.03
C PHE A 197 -14.54 -0.47 -18.48
N ASP A 198 -13.46 -0.16 -19.19
CA ASP A 198 -12.47 -1.17 -19.56
C ASP A 198 -11.78 -1.71 -18.31
N SER A 199 -11.98 -3.00 -18.06
CA SER A 199 -11.53 -3.69 -16.85
C SER A 199 -10.02 -3.70 -16.68
N ALA A 200 -9.25 -3.72 -17.79
CA ALA A 200 -7.80 -3.88 -17.77
C ALA A 200 -7.04 -2.57 -17.55
N ILE A 201 -7.71 -1.41 -17.58
CA ILE A 201 -7.07 -0.10 -17.44
C ILE A 201 -7.55 0.69 -16.23
N GLN A 202 -8.28 0.06 -15.32
CA GLN A 202 -8.69 0.71 -14.08
C GLN A 202 -7.45 1.05 -13.24
N ASP A 203 -7.50 2.20 -12.56
CA ASP A 203 -6.36 2.71 -11.77
C ASP A 203 -6.64 2.72 -10.26
N PRO A 204 -6.59 1.57 -9.59
CA PRO A 204 -6.56 1.55 -8.14
C PRO A 204 -5.27 2.21 -7.64
N HIS A 205 -5.37 3.09 -6.66
CA HIS A 205 -4.23 3.70 -6.01
C HIS A 205 -3.74 2.88 -4.80
N ARG A 206 -4.67 2.29 -4.05
CA ARG A 206 -4.38 1.39 -2.93
C ARG A 206 -5.60 0.50 -2.68
N MET A 207 -5.35 -0.75 -2.32
CA MET A 207 -6.36 -1.71 -1.89
C MET A 207 -6.03 -2.22 -0.50
N ALA A 208 -7.04 -2.32 0.38
CA ALA A 208 -6.94 -2.82 1.74
C ALA A 208 -8.04 -3.85 2.01
N GLN A 209 -7.76 -4.81 2.90
CA GLN A 209 -8.65 -5.92 3.27
C GLN A 209 -8.92 -5.90 4.77
N CYS A 210 -10.15 -6.21 5.16
CA CYS A 210 -10.46 -6.50 6.55
C CYS A 210 -10.03 -7.94 6.89
N GLY A 211 -9.02 -8.11 7.76
CA GLY A 211 -8.45 -9.44 8.05
C GLY A 211 -9.47 -10.44 8.60
N ALA A 212 -10.39 -10.02 9.49
CA ALA A 212 -11.43 -10.89 10.03
C ALA A 212 -12.57 -11.18 9.04
N TYR A 213 -12.74 -10.36 8.00
CA TYR A 213 -13.76 -10.49 6.96
C TYR A 213 -13.11 -10.32 5.58
N PRO A 214 -12.35 -11.32 5.10
CA PRO A 214 -11.49 -11.19 3.91
C PRO A 214 -12.22 -10.88 2.61
N ASP A 215 -13.53 -11.12 2.53
CA ASP A 215 -14.35 -10.73 1.38
C ASP A 215 -14.67 -9.22 1.36
N VAL A 216 -14.35 -8.49 2.44
CA VAL A 216 -14.53 -7.05 2.51
C VAL A 216 -13.23 -6.35 2.12
N LEU A 217 -13.28 -5.72 0.96
CA LEU A 217 -12.18 -4.99 0.36
C LEU A 217 -12.53 -3.51 0.19
N TRP A 218 -11.53 -2.65 0.30
CA TRP A 218 -11.63 -1.21 0.12
C TRP A 218 -10.60 -0.76 -0.90
N ILE A 219 -10.99 0.13 -1.81
CA ILE A 219 -10.08 0.75 -2.79
C ILE A 219 -10.16 2.28 -2.68
N GLN A 220 -8.99 2.92 -2.56
CA GLN A 220 -8.80 4.24 -3.07
C GLN A 220 -8.45 4.10 -4.55
N HIS A 221 -9.31 4.54 -5.42
CA HIS A 221 -9.15 4.54 -6.87
C HIS A 221 -8.91 5.96 -7.38
N HIS A 222 -8.36 6.12 -8.57
CA HIS A 222 -8.18 7.43 -9.22
C HIS A 222 -9.48 8.25 -9.25
N ASN A 223 -10.60 7.64 -9.59
CA ASN A 223 -11.89 8.34 -9.72
C ASN A 223 -12.75 8.33 -8.45
N GLY A 224 -12.34 7.69 -7.38
CA GLY A 224 -13.14 7.64 -6.17
C GLY A 224 -12.71 6.62 -5.14
N MET A 225 -13.56 6.41 -4.17
CA MET A 225 -13.43 5.39 -3.15
C MET A 225 -14.44 4.30 -3.42
N PHE A 226 -14.04 3.04 -3.29
CA PHE A 226 -14.94 1.90 -3.56
C PHE A 226 -14.81 0.84 -2.47
N ARG A 227 -15.90 0.10 -2.28
CA ARG A 227 -15.96 -1.05 -1.38
C ARG A 227 -16.55 -2.24 -2.09
N SER A 228 -15.98 -3.42 -1.83
CA SER A 228 -16.56 -4.72 -2.15
C SER A 228 -16.87 -5.48 -0.85
N ILE A 229 -17.87 -6.36 -0.89
CA ILE A 229 -18.22 -7.28 0.21
C ILE A 229 -18.26 -8.74 -0.25
N ASP A 230 -17.78 -9.00 -1.45
CA ASP A 230 -17.83 -10.29 -2.13
C ASP A 230 -16.47 -10.68 -2.76
N GLY A 231 -15.37 -10.23 -2.13
CA GLY A 231 -14.01 -10.53 -2.57
C GLY A 231 -13.59 -9.82 -3.87
N GLY A 232 -14.20 -8.66 -4.16
CA GLY A 232 -13.87 -7.88 -5.36
C GLY A 232 -14.71 -8.25 -6.60
N ALA A 233 -15.71 -9.11 -6.46
CA ALA A 233 -16.57 -9.45 -7.59
C ALA A 233 -17.41 -8.25 -8.05
N GLN A 234 -17.87 -7.43 -7.09
CA GLN A 234 -18.59 -6.17 -7.35
C GLN A 234 -18.06 -5.05 -6.48
N TRP A 235 -17.81 -3.88 -7.07
CA TRP A 235 -17.39 -2.67 -6.38
C TRP A 235 -18.51 -1.64 -6.35
N ASN A 236 -18.70 -1.01 -5.18
CA ASN A 236 -19.69 0.04 -4.97
C ASN A 236 -18.97 1.34 -4.61
N GLU A 237 -19.29 2.42 -5.34
CA GLU A 237 -18.70 3.74 -5.10
C GLU A 237 -19.19 4.33 -3.78
N LEU A 238 -18.30 5.04 -3.09
CA LEU A 238 -18.53 5.71 -1.81
C LEU A 238 -18.42 7.22 -1.98
N TYR A 239 -19.16 7.97 -1.15
CA TYR A 239 -19.29 9.41 -1.28
C TYR A 239 -18.89 10.13 0.01
N PRO A 240 -17.57 10.35 0.25
CA PRO A 240 -17.11 11.09 1.42
C PRO A 240 -17.41 12.59 1.31
N PRO A 241 -17.46 13.33 2.45
CA PRO A 241 -17.76 14.76 2.45
C PRO A 241 -16.62 15.64 1.91
N VAL A 242 -15.37 15.15 2.02
CA VAL A 242 -14.19 15.88 1.54
C VAL A 242 -13.50 15.05 0.49
N SER A 243 -13.48 15.48 -0.72
CA SER A 243 -12.91 14.84 -1.91
C SER A 243 -12.89 13.30 -1.89
N LYS A 244 -13.30 12.69 -2.96
CA LYS A 244 -13.16 11.24 -3.18
C LYS A 244 -11.83 10.84 -3.86
N PHE A 245 -11.01 11.82 -4.25
CA PHE A 245 -9.67 11.61 -4.77
C PHE A 245 -8.65 11.51 -3.63
N GLY A 246 -7.69 10.63 -3.76
CA GLY A 246 -6.60 10.42 -2.81
C GLY A 246 -5.76 9.21 -3.23
N PHE A 247 -4.88 8.76 -2.33
CA PHE A 247 -3.99 7.64 -2.63
C PHE A 247 -4.03 6.54 -1.56
N ALA A 248 -4.24 6.89 -0.30
CA ALA A 248 -4.14 5.97 0.83
C ALA A 248 -5.50 5.48 1.28
N VAL A 249 -5.57 4.21 1.63
CA VAL A 249 -6.67 3.58 2.36
C VAL A 249 -6.12 2.56 3.35
N ALA A 250 -6.69 2.53 4.56
CA ALA A 250 -6.49 1.48 5.55
C ALA A 250 -7.86 0.88 5.95
N ALA A 251 -7.93 -0.43 6.15
CA ALA A 251 -9.11 -1.15 6.59
C ALA A 251 -8.93 -1.63 8.02
N HIS A 252 -9.97 -1.53 8.84
CA HIS A 252 -9.92 -2.05 10.20
C HIS A 252 -9.77 -3.59 10.18
N PRO A 253 -8.82 -4.17 10.94
CA PRO A 253 -8.54 -5.60 10.86
C PRO A 253 -9.70 -6.49 11.30
N HIS A 254 -10.56 -6.02 12.21
CA HIS A 254 -11.65 -6.81 12.81
C HIS A 254 -13.05 -6.24 12.59
N ASP A 255 -13.20 -5.06 12.00
CA ASP A 255 -14.50 -4.44 11.72
C ASP A 255 -14.68 -4.18 10.22
N ALA A 256 -15.53 -4.97 9.60
CA ALA A 256 -15.85 -4.88 8.17
C ALA A 256 -16.51 -3.56 7.75
N GLY A 257 -17.00 -2.76 8.71
CA GLY A 257 -17.64 -1.46 8.48
C GLY A 257 -16.67 -0.28 8.48
N THR A 258 -15.45 -0.45 9.03
CA THR A 258 -14.53 0.65 9.32
C THR A 258 -13.35 0.70 8.35
N ALA A 259 -13.12 1.89 7.77
CA ALA A 259 -11.95 2.20 6.94
C ALA A 259 -11.62 3.69 7.01
N TRP A 260 -10.34 4.01 6.71
CA TRP A 260 -9.78 5.37 6.70
C TRP A 260 -9.20 5.70 5.34
N PHE A 261 -9.42 6.93 4.89
CA PHE A 261 -8.93 7.45 3.62
C PHE A 261 -8.34 8.85 3.82
N VAL A 262 -7.27 9.16 3.11
CA VAL A 262 -6.67 10.50 3.16
C VAL A 262 -6.93 11.21 1.83
N PRO A 263 -7.86 12.19 1.80
CA PRO A 263 -8.23 12.88 0.56
C PRO A 263 -7.15 13.87 0.11
N ALA A 264 -7.07 14.05 -1.21
CA ALA A 264 -6.31 15.09 -1.87
C ALA A 264 -7.21 15.88 -2.82
N GLN A 265 -6.72 17.02 -3.34
CA GLN A 265 -7.49 17.94 -4.17
C GLN A 265 -7.93 17.30 -5.49
N SER A 266 -6.97 16.90 -6.32
CA SER A 266 -7.16 16.23 -7.60
C SER A 266 -5.84 15.63 -8.10
N ASP A 267 -5.86 14.95 -9.23
CA ASP A 267 -4.63 14.42 -9.83
C ASP A 267 -3.69 15.53 -10.32
N GLU A 268 -4.22 16.61 -10.86
CA GLU A 268 -3.43 17.77 -11.30
C GLU A 268 -2.91 18.63 -10.14
N ARG A 269 -3.58 18.55 -8.98
CA ARG A 269 -3.23 19.27 -7.76
C ARG A 269 -3.12 18.30 -6.59
N ARG A 270 -1.98 17.65 -6.50
CA ARG A 270 -1.66 16.61 -5.49
C ARG A 270 -1.28 17.24 -4.15
N GLU A 271 -2.22 17.95 -3.57
CA GLU A 271 -2.10 18.63 -2.27
C GLU A 271 -3.38 18.44 -1.44
N PRO A 272 -3.36 18.70 -0.14
CA PRO A 272 -4.56 18.63 0.71
C PRO A 272 -5.65 19.58 0.25
N VAL A 273 -6.90 19.15 0.38
CA VAL A 273 -8.06 19.97 0.01
C VAL A 273 -8.10 21.25 0.84
N ASN A 274 -8.07 22.41 0.15
CA ASN A 274 -8.04 23.75 0.79
C ASN A 274 -6.87 23.92 1.79
N GLY A 275 -5.72 23.28 1.54
CA GLY A 275 -4.55 23.40 2.42
C GLY A 275 -4.77 22.78 3.82
N ARG A 276 -5.66 21.81 3.96
CA ARG A 276 -6.02 21.17 5.24
C ARG A 276 -5.85 19.67 5.18
N VAL A 277 -5.04 19.11 6.06
CA VAL A 277 -4.93 17.67 6.19
C VAL A 277 -6.13 17.13 6.97
N VAL A 278 -6.84 16.18 6.38
CA VAL A 278 -7.98 15.53 7.02
C VAL A 278 -7.95 14.01 6.74
N VAL A 279 -8.64 13.24 7.58
CA VAL A 279 -8.87 11.82 7.35
C VAL A 279 -10.36 11.57 7.30
N ASN A 280 -10.87 11.06 6.18
CA ASN A 280 -12.24 10.56 6.06
C ASN A 280 -12.29 9.15 6.63
N ARG A 281 -13.15 8.92 7.62
CA ARG A 281 -13.38 7.61 8.21
C ARG A 281 -14.85 7.22 8.08
N THR A 282 -15.10 5.96 7.75
CA THR A 282 -16.43 5.33 7.88
C THR A 282 -16.40 4.25 8.94
N ARG A 283 -17.53 3.99 9.59
CA ARG A 283 -17.74 2.89 10.55
C ARG A 283 -18.98 2.04 10.21
N ASP A 284 -19.65 2.33 9.12
CA ASP A 284 -20.91 1.70 8.70
C ASP A 284 -20.89 1.17 7.27
N GLY A 285 -19.68 0.89 6.75
CA GLY A 285 -19.50 0.35 5.43
C GLY A 285 -19.59 1.38 4.31
N GLY A 286 -19.32 2.66 4.61
CA GLY A 286 -19.34 3.75 3.64
C GLY A 286 -20.69 4.41 3.45
N LYS A 287 -21.69 4.09 4.28
CA LYS A 287 -23.00 4.79 4.26
C LYS A 287 -22.88 6.21 4.76
N THR A 288 -22.08 6.41 5.82
CA THR A 288 -21.70 7.72 6.35
C THR A 288 -20.20 7.83 6.56
N PHE A 289 -19.71 9.07 6.59
CA PHE A 289 -18.31 9.39 6.84
C PHE A 289 -18.18 10.48 7.91
N GLU A 290 -17.20 10.32 8.75
CA GLU A 290 -16.70 11.33 9.68
C GLU A 290 -15.39 11.88 9.13
N THR A 291 -15.16 13.19 9.26
CA THR A 291 -13.89 13.82 8.86
C THR A 291 -13.11 14.20 10.12
N SER A 292 -12.02 13.48 10.38
CA SER A 292 -11.11 13.78 11.48
C SER A 292 -10.17 14.91 11.10
N THR A 293 -10.04 15.91 12.00
CA THR A 293 -9.18 17.08 11.83
C THR A 293 -8.37 17.39 13.08
N GLN A 294 -8.72 16.82 14.23
CA GLN A 294 -8.10 17.14 15.51
C GLN A 294 -6.62 16.73 15.52
N GLY A 295 -5.73 17.71 15.73
CA GLY A 295 -4.28 17.50 15.74
C GLY A 295 -3.61 17.42 14.35
N LEU A 296 -4.40 17.61 13.28
CA LEU A 296 -3.91 17.71 11.91
C LEU A 296 -3.81 19.20 11.48
N PRO A 297 -2.92 19.52 10.52
CA PRO A 297 -2.80 20.89 9.98
C PRO A 297 -4.13 21.39 9.41
N SER A 298 -4.56 22.58 9.84
CA SER A 298 -5.84 23.18 9.46
C SER A 298 -5.75 24.23 8.36
N GLU A 299 -4.54 24.66 7.99
CA GLU A 299 -4.25 25.67 6.97
C GLU A 299 -2.82 25.52 6.45
N ASP A 300 -2.54 26.05 5.29
CA ASP A 300 -1.22 26.13 4.65
C ASP A 300 -0.45 24.78 4.61
N ALA A 301 -1.18 23.66 4.58
CA ALA A 301 -0.59 22.34 4.48
C ALA A 301 -0.41 21.92 3.02
N TYR A 302 0.77 21.37 2.74
CA TYR A 302 1.13 20.80 1.43
C TYR A 302 1.47 19.33 1.55
N ASP A 303 0.99 18.68 2.59
CA ASP A 303 1.23 17.31 2.98
C ASP A 303 0.38 16.36 2.15
N LEU A 304 0.95 15.73 1.14
CA LEU A 304 0.28 14.64 0.42
C LEU A 304 0.63 13.30 1.06
N VAL A 305 -0.37 12.46 1.26
CA VAL A 305 -0.20 11.09 1.76
C VAL A 305 -0.36 10.13 0.60
N TYR A 306 0.72 9.48 0.20
CA TYR A 306 0.70 8.49 -0.88
C TYR A 306 0.19 7.11 -0.39
N ARG A 307 0.03 6.17 -1.32
CA ARG A 307 -0.54 4.83 -1.20
C ARG A 307 -0.20 4.09 0.09
N HIS A 308 1.10 4.07 0.45
CA HIS A 308 1.63 3.36 1.62
C HIS A 308 1.90 4.30 2.81
N GLY A 309 1.42 5.54 2.74
CA GLY A 309 1.61 6.55 3.79
C GLY A 309 0.60 6.48 4.93
N LEU A 310 -0.27 5.48 4.98
CA LEU A 310 -1.25 5.25 6.04
C LEU A 310 -1.26 3.77 6.42
N ASP A 311 -1.20 3.49 7.72
CA ASP A 311 -1.34 2.13 8.24
C ASP A 311 -2.11 2.11 9.56
N VAL A 312 -2.71 0.96 9.88
CA VAL A 312 -3.46 0.69 11.10
C VAL A 312 -2.94 -0.59 11.76
N ASP A 313 -2.77 -0.56 13.08
CA ASP A 313 -2.33 -1.74 13.82
C ASP A 313 -3.44 -2.78 13.99
N GLU A 314 -3.06 -3.98 14.42
CA GLU A 314 -3.99 -5.10 14.64
C GLU A 314 -5.12 -4.79 15.65
N SER A 315 -4.97 -3.80 16.50
CA SER A 315 -6.05 -3.39 17.40
C SER A 315 -7.13 -2.53 16.73
N GLY A 316 -6.85 -1.94 15.56
CA GLY A 316 -7.69 -0.95 14.90
C GLY A 316 -7.75 0.41 15.62
N GLN A 317 -6.98 0.59 16.70
CA GLN A 317 -6.97 1.81 17.50
C GLN A 317 -5.78 2.71 17.19
N ARG A 318 -4.64 2.12 16.84
CA ARG A 318 -3.46 2.89 16.47
C ARG A 318 -3.36 3.03 14.97
N LEU A 319 -3.18 4.28 14.53
CA LEU A 319 -2.86 4.59 13.13
C LEU A 319 -1.57 5.38 13.07
N VAL A 320 -0.86 5.22 11.96
CA VAL A 320 0.29 6.04 11.59
C VAL A 320 0.08 6.59 10.19
N MET A 321 0.38 7.88 10.00
CA MET A 321 0.25 8.57 8.73
C MET A 321 1.49 9.41 8.45
N GLY A 322 2.10 9.21 7.27
CA GLY A 322 3.29 9.92 6.81
C GLY A 322 3.08 10.63 5.47
N SER A 323 3.65 11.82 5.33
CA SER A 323 3.47 12.68 4.15
C SER A 323 4.73 12.87 3.31
N THR A 324 4.53 13.37 2.10
CA THR A 324 5.59 13.73 1.15
C THR A 324 6.42 14.94 1.59
N THR A 325 5.99 15.69 2.58
CA THR A 325 6.72 16.81 3.18
C THR A 325 7.50 16.42 4.44
N GLY A 326 7.36 15.15 4.89
CA GLY A 326 8.02 14.63 6.08
C GLY A 326 7.18 14.76 7.35
N GLY A 327 5.93 15.21 7.26
CA GLY A 327 4.97 15.17 8.35
C GLY A 327 4.65 13.72 8.73
N LEU A 328 4.65 13.43 10.04
CA LEU A 328 4.34 12.12 10.59
C LEU A 328 3.38 12.28 11.76
N TRP A 329 2.24 11.62 11.70
CA TRP A 329 1.20 11.67 12.72
C TRP A 329 0.85 10.27 13.21
N PHE A 330 0.51 10.18 14.49
CA PHE A 330 0.01 8.98 15.14
C PHE A 330 -1.36 9.26 15.78
N SER A 331 -2.26 8.30 15.67
CA SER A 331 -3.52 8.25 16.42
C SER A 331 -3.51 7.06 17.38
N HIS A 332 -4.24 7.16 18.49
CA HIS A 332 -4.40 6.11 19.50
C HIS A 332 -5.87 5.78 19.79
N ASP A 333 -6.79 6.40 19.08
CA ASP A 333 -8.23 6.39 19.31
C ASP A 333 -9.03 6.09 18.02
N GLY A 334 -8.44 5.28 17.13
CA GLY A 334 -9.06 4.91 15.86
C GLY A 334 -9.20 6.08 14.89
N GLY A 335 -8.33 7.09 15.00
CA GLY A 335 -8.32 8.26 14.13
C GLY A 335 -9.25 9.39 14.57
N ASP A 336 -9.75 9.40 15.81
CA ASP A 336 -10.51 10.54 16.34
C ASP A 336 -9.61 11.77 16.51
N SER A 337 -8.39 11.55 17.01
CA SER A 337 -7.36 12.58 17.15
C SER A 337 -5.99 12.11 16.72
N TRP A 338 -5.13 13.06 16.37
CA TRP A 338 -3.79 12.84 15.86
C TRP A 338 -2.74 13.65 16.62
N SER A 339 -1.57 13.08 16.78
CA SER A 339 -0.40 13.74 17.38
C SER A 339 0.74 13.75 16.38
N MET A 340 1.27 14.94 16.06
CA MET A 340 2.41 15.07 15.16
C MET A 340 3.70 14.68 15.87
N SER A 341 4.53 13.88 15.21
CA SER A 341 5.91 13.64 15.66
C SER A 341 6.74 14.92 15.57
N HIS A 342 7.58 15.15 16.58
CA HIS A 342 8.54 16.27 16.59
C HIS A 342 9.78 16.03 15.72
N ALA A 343 9.98 14.80 15.20
CA ALA A 343 11.11 14.47 14.33
C ALA A 343 10.98 15.21 12.99
N ARG A 344 12.09 15.82 12.55
CA ARG A 344 12.15 16.43 11.20
C ARG A 344 12.59 15.37 10.20
N LEU A 345 11.61 14.73 9.58
CA LEU A 345 11.84 13.63 8.67
C LEU A 345 11.97 14.10 7.22
N PRO A 346 12.73 13.37 6.39
CA PRO A 346 12.68 13.51 4.93
C PRO A 346 11.30 13.12 4.41
N PRO A 347 10.97 13.40 3.11
CA PRO A 347 9.77 12.89 2.47
C PRO A 347 9.53 11.41 2.79
N ILE A 348 8.33 11.09 3.26
CA ILE A 348 7.93 9.74 3.67
C ILE A 348 7.28 9.06 2.47
N TYR A 349 7.70 7.82 2.19
CA TYR A 349 7.16 7.00 1.11
C TYR A 349 6.18 5.95 1.61
N ALA A 350 6.46 5.37 2.77
CA ALA A 350 5.64 4.33 3.37
C ALA A 350 5.76 4.34 4.89
N VAL A 351 4.71 3.87 5.56
CA VAL A 351 4.68 3.60 7.00
C VAL A 351 4.12 2.21 7.22
N ALA A 352 4.57 1.51 8.27
CA ALA A 352 4.01 0.22 8.67
C ALA A 352 4.18 0.01 10.17
N PHE A 353 3.20 -0.60 10.83
CA PHE A 353 3.39 -1.14 12.18
C PHE A 353 4.18 -2.45 12.14
N ALA A 354 4.94 -2.74 13.24
CA ALA A 354 5.76 -3.93 13.37
C ALA A 354 5.75 -4.48 14.81
#